data_69d81e92fd3b9377aa76ee5002e833bb
#
_entry.id   69d81e92fd3b9377aa76ee5002e833bb
#
_cell.length_a   1.000
_cell.length_b   1.000
_cell.length_c   1.000
_cell.angle_alpha   90.00
_cell.angle_beta   90.00
_cell.angle_gamma   90.00
#
_symmetry.space_group_name_H-M   'P 1'
#
loop_
_entity.id
_entity.type
_entity.pdbx_description
1 polymer ?
#
loop_
_entity_poly.entity_id
_entity_poly.type
_entity_poly.pdbx_seq_one_letter_code
_entity_poly.pdbx_strand_id
1 'polypeptide(L)'
;MNTGEAAPLLDVADLRTHYGRIQALHGVSLSVPQGSLVALVGANGAGKTTLLRTISGVHRASSGTISFDGRDITRASADLRVRSGISQVPEGRQVFGPMSVEDNLMLGAYTRPLAEAQRSIERIYAMFPVLEARRVQPAGTLSGGQQQMLSIGRALMAQPRLLLLDEPSMGLAPQLVAEIFTAIVALAREGITILLVEQNAHAALSVADFGYVLEIGQTVMFGRGRDLLADERVKQAYLGM
;
A
#
# COMPACT_ATOMS: atom_id res chain seq x y z
N MET A 1 0.54 2.79 -29.37
CA MET A 1 1.98 3.04 -29.55
C MET A 1 2.69 2.13 -28.58
N ASN A 2 3.37 1.13 -29.11
CA ASN A 2 3.98 0.05 -28.31
C ASN A 2 5.38 0.52 -27.91
N THR A 3 5.50 1.23 -26.79
CA THR A 3 6.79 1.45 -26.14
C THR A 3 7.11 0.15 -25.41
N GLY A 4 8.27 -0.44 -25.67
CA GLY A 4 8.71 -1.72 -25.12
C GLY A 4 8.91 -1.73 -23.59
N GLU A 5 7.91 -1.28 -22.86
CA GLU A 5 7.84 -1.37 -21.39
C GLU A 5 7.41 -2.78 -21.00
N ALA A 6 8.16 -3.37 -20.09
CA ALA A 6 7.82 -4.65 -19.50
C ALA A 6 6.37 -4.62 -18.96
N ALA A 7 5.64 -5.74 -19.09
CA ALA A 7 4.28 -5.83 -18.58
C ALA A 7 4.23 -5.41 -17.10
N PRO A 8 3.20 -4.65 -16.69
CA PRO A 8 3.10 -4.19 -15.30
C PRO A 8 2.96 -5.37 -14.33
N LEU A 9 3.46 -5.22 -13.10
CA LEU A 9 3.27 -6.23 -12.05
C LEU A 9 1.80 -6.30 -11.63
N LEU A 10 1.14 -5.15 -11.48
CA LEU A 10 -0.29 -5.05 -11.24
C LEU A 10 -0.94 -4.26 -12.37
N ASP A 11 -2.02 -4.79 -12.93
CA ASP A 11 -2.87 -4.09 -13.88
C ASP A 11 -4.33 -4.21 -13.48
N VAL A 12 -5.03 -3.09 -13.45
CA VAL A 12 -6.44 -2.96 -13.08
C VAL A 12 -7.16 -2.27 -14.23
N ALA A 13 -8.20 -2.89 -14.77
CA ALA A 13 -8.94 -2.37 -15.91
C ALA A 13 -10.45 -2.32 -15.64
N ASP A 14 -11.03 -1.12 -15.82
CA ASP A 14 -12.47 -0.81 -15.67
C ASP A 14 -13.08 -1.37 -14.38
N LEU A 15 -12.36 -1.28 -13.27
CA LEU A 15 -12.75 -1.90 -12.01
C LEU A 15 -13.93 -1.16 -11.39
N ARG A 16 -15.01 -1.90 -11.13
CA ARG A 16 -16.23 -1.40 -10.46
C ARG A 16 -16.48 -2.19 -9.19
N THR A 17 -16.92 -1.48 -8.16
CA THR A 17 -17.11 -2.07 -6.82
C THR A 17 -18.30 -1.41 -6.14
N HIS A 18 -19.12 -2.22 -5.46
CA HIS A 18 -20.33 -1.76 -4.77
C HIS A 18 -20.34 -2.22 -3.30
N TYR A 19 -20.86 -1.36 -2.43
CA TYR A 19 -21.30 -1.69 -1.08
C TYR A 19 -22.84 -1.68 -1.05
N GLY A 20 -23.43 -2.86 -1.16
CA GLY A 20 -24.87 -2.98 -1.37
C GLY A 20 -25.31 -2.27 -2.65
N ARG A 21 -26.10 -1.19 -2.52
CA ARG A 21 -26.58 -0.38 -3.67
C ARG A 21 -25.67 0.80 -4.02
N ILE A 22 -24.67 1.09 -3.21
CA ILE A 22 -23.78 2.24 -3.40
C ILE A 22 -22.57 1.78 -4.21
N GLN A 23 -22.41 2.36 -5.39
CA GLN A 23 -21.20 2.16 -6.19
C GLN A 23 -20.08 3.04 -5.65
N ALA A 24 -18.94 2.44 -5.32
CA ALA A 24 -17.77 3.14 -4.77
C ALA A 24 -16.64 3.30 -5.80
N LEU A 25 -16.53 2.39 -6.78
CA LEU A 25 -15.60 2.50 -7.90
C LEU A 25 -16.37 2.46 -9.22
N HIS A 26 -16.09 3.42 -10.10
CA HIS A 26 -16.85 3.70 -11.32
C HIS A 26 -16.06 3.40 -12.61
N GLY A 27 -15.24 2.33 -12.61
CA GLY A 27 -14.41 1.97 -13.75
C GLY A 27 -12.98 2.46 -13.62
N VAL A 28 -12.38 2.21 -12.45
CA VAL A 28 -10.99 2.58 -12.16
C VAL A 28 -10.04 1.72 -12.99
N SER A 29 -9.10 2.37 -13.67
CA SER A 29 -8.00 1.71 -14.36
C SER A 29 -6.67 2.29 -13.88
N LEU A 30 -5.71 1.42 -13.55
CA LEU A 30 -4.36 1.78 -13.18
C LEU A 30 -3.39 0.62 -13.44
N SER A 31 -2.13 0.96 -13.67
CA SER A 31 -1.04 0.00 -13.81
C SER A 31 0.10 0.35 -12.87
N VAL A 32 0.71 -0.67 -12.25
CA VAL A 32 1.88 -0.53 -11.37
C VAL A 32 3.04 -1.32 -11.97
N PRO A 33 4.04 -0.64 -12.56
CA PRO A 33 5.23 -1.28 -13.10
C PRO A 33 6.01 -1.99 -11.99
N GLN A 34 6.67 -3.10 -12.32
CA GLN A 34 7.49 -3.82 -11.35
C GLN A 34 8.64 -2.94 -10.82
N GLY A 35 8.86 -2.96 -9.50
CA GLY A 35 9.92 -2.21 -8.82
C GLY A 35 9.64 -0.71 -8.71
N SER A 36 8.44 -0.22 -9.13
CA SER A 36 8.09 1.20 -9.01
C SER A 36 7.34 1.50 -7.71
N LEU A 37 7.44 2.75 -7.28
CA LEU A 37 6.56 3.36 -6.28
C LEU A 37 5.51 4.20 -7.01
N VAL A 38 4.25 3.76 -6.94
CA VAL A 38 3.10 4.44 -7.53
C VAL A 38 2.25 5.02 -6.42
N ALA A 39 1.95 6.32 -6.51
CA ALA A 39 1.04 7.00 -5.59
C ALA A 39 -0.38 7.04 -6.16
N LEU A 40 -1.37 6.81 -5.31
CA LEU A 40 -2.78 7.09 -5.58
C LEU A 40 -3.25 8.16 -4.58
N VAL A 41 -3.56 9.32 -5.08
CA VAL A 41 -4.01 10.47 -4.26
C VAL A 41 -5.45 10.83 -4.57
N GLY A 42 -6.13 11.45 -3.60
CA GLY A 42 -7.52 11.86 -3.74
C GLY A 42 -8.13 12.24 -2.39
N ALA A 43 -9.24 12.95 -2.43
CA ALA A 43 -9.98 13.38 -1.24
C ALA A 43 -10.50 12.17 -0.43
N ASN A 44 -10.90 12.41 0.83
CA ASN A 44 -11.62 11.42 1.63
C ASN A 44 -12.93 11.02 0.93
N GLY A 45 -13.20 9.72 0.90
CA GLY A 45 -14.36 9.19 0.18
C GLY A 45 -14.18 9.03 -1.33
N ALA A 46 -13.02 9.38 -1.91
CA ALA A 46 -12.76 9.20 -3.35
C ALA A 46 -12.73 7.72 -3.81
N GLY A 47 -12.68 6.75 -2.89
CA GLY A 47 -12.66 5.32 -3.20
C GLY A 47 -11.29 4.65 -3.03
N LYS A 48 -10.29 5.36 -2.52
CA LYS A 48 -8.89 4.87 -2.37
C LYS A 48 -8.79 3.54 -1.58
N THR A 49 -9.28 3.53 -0.35
CA THR A 49 -9.31 2.32 0.50
C THR A 49 -10.14 1.20 -0.13
N THR A 50 -11.25 1.52 -0.80
CA THR A 50 -12.06 0.54 -1.53
C THR A 50 -11.26 -0.13 -2.63
N LEU A 51 -10.48 0.65 -3.39
CA LEU A 51 -9.61 0.11 -4.44
C LEU A 51 -8.57 -0.85 -3.85
N LEU A 52 -7.86 -0.46 -2.78
CA LEU A 52 -6.89 -1.35 -2.12
C LEU A 52 -7.53 -2.63 -1.58
N ARG A 53 -8.69 -2.52 -0.93
CA ARG A 53 -9.44 -3.69 -0.44
C ARG A 53 -9.89 -4.61 -1.58
N THR A 54 -10.20 -4.04 -2.74
CA THR A 54 -10.59 -4.84 -3.92
C THR A 54 -9.36 -5.51 -4.53
N ILE A 55 -8.22 -4.82 -4.62
CA ILE A 55 -6.94 -5.39 -5.09
C ILE A 55 -6.42 -6.48 -4.15
N SER A 56 -6.55 -6.32 -2.84
CA SER A 56 -6.12 -7.32 -1.85
C SER A 56 -7.09 -8.51 -1.71
N GLY A 57 -8.30 -8.42 -2.28
CA GLY A 57 -9.32 -9.47 -2.22
C GLY A 57 -10.16 -9.48 -0.95
N VAL A 58 -10.02 -8.47 -0.08
CA VAL A 58 -10.88 -8.25 1.10
C VAL A 58 -12.29 -7.86 0.67
N HIS A 59 -12.40 -7.14 -0.46
CA HIS A 59 -13.69 -6.80 -1.07
C HIS A 59 -13.75 -7.31 -2.51
N ARG A 60 -14.96 -7.69 -2.97
CA ARG A 60 -15.13 -8.25 -4.31
C ARG A 60 -15.38 -7.16 -5.35
N ALA A 61 -14.74 -7.28 -6.51
CA ALA A 61 -15.10 -6.50 -7.68
C ALA A 61 -16.49 -6.89 -8.18
N SER A 62 -17.28 -5.91 -8.61
CA SER A 62 -18.57 -6.14 -9.29
C SER A 62 -18.36 -6.40 -10.78
N SER A 63 -17.40 -5.71 -11.40
CA SER A 63 -16.94 -5.92 -12.79
C SER A 63 -15.53 -5.36 -12.97
N GLY A 64 -14.97 -5.52 -14.17
CA GLY A 64 -13.59 -5.19 -14.49
C GLY A 64 -12.64 -6.34 -14.19
N THR A 65 -11.36 -6.11 -14.37
CA THR A 65 -10.31 -7.13 -14.18
C THR A 65 -9.17 -6.62 -13.34
N ILE A 66 -8.55 -7.53 -12.58
CA ILE A 66 -7.32 -7.32 -11.83
C ILE A 66 -6.34 -8.40 -12.26
N SER A 67 -5.23 -8.00 -12.87
CA SER A 67 -4.14 -8.90 -13.24
C SER A 67 -2.92 -8.63 -12.37
N PHE A 68 -2.28 -9.69 -11.88
CA PHE A 68 -1.04 -9.64 -11.12
C PHE A 68 -0.02 -10.60 -11.73
N ASP A 69 1.13 -10.07 -12.12
CA ASP A 69 2.19 -10.83 -12.81
C ASP A 69 1.65 -11.57 -14.05
N GLY A 70 0.82 -10.88 -14.83
CA GLY A 70 0.19 -11.41 -16.05
C GLY A 70 -0.93 -12.42 -15.82
N ARG A 71 -1.33 -12.70 -14.56
CA ARG A 71 -2.40 -13.65 -14.21
C ARG A 71 -3.64 -12.92 -13.73
N ASP A 72 -4.81 -13.30 -14.23
CA ASP A 72 -6.07 -12.78 -13.70
C ASP A 72 -6.31 -13.27 -12.27
N ILE A 73 -6.38 -12.33 -11.33
CA ILE A 73 -6.67 -12.57 -9.91
C ILE A 73 -8.01 -11.97 -9.48
N THR A 74 -8.84 -11.50 -10.41
CA THR A 74 -10.08 -10.77 -10.12
C THR A 74 -10.97 -11.50 -9.12
N ARG A 75 -11.06 -12.83 -9.24
CA ARG A 75 -11.88 -13.69 -8.37
C ARG A 75 -11.07 -14.49 -7.34
N ALA A 76 -9.75 -14.31 -7.28
CA ALA A 76 -8.90 -14.99 -6.33
C ALA A 76 -9.22 -14.53 -4.89
N SER A 77 -9.15 -15.46 -3.93
CA SER A 77 -9.30 -15.14 -2.51
C SER A 77 -8.14 -14.28 -1.99
N ALA A 78 -8.35 -13.58 -0.86
CA ALA A 78 -7.29 -12.80 -0.22
C ALA A 78 -6.06 -13.67 0.12
N ASP A 79 -6.26 -14.91 0.61
CA ASP A 79 -5.17 -15.85 0.91
C ASP A 79 -4.33 -16.18 -0.33
N LEU A 80 -4.97 -16.46 -1.47
CA LEU A 80 -4.25 -16.71 -2.72
C LEU A 80 -3.45 -15.49 -3.18
N ARG A 81 -3.98 -14.27 -3.00
CA ARG A 81 -3.27 -13.04 -3.36
C ARG A 81 -2.06 -12.82 -2.46
N VAL A 82 -2.17 -13.08 -1.16
CA VAL A 82 -1.01 -13.02 -0.24
C VAL A 82 0.04 -14.05 -0.64
N ARG A 83 -0.34 -15.29 -0.93
CA ARG A 83 0.58 -16.36 -1.41
C ARG A 83 1.21 -16.00 -2.76
N SER A 84 0.53 -15.22 -3.60
CA SER A 84 1.08 -14.72 -4.86
C SER A 84 2.07 -13.57 -4.68
N GLY A 85 2.15 -12.98 -3.48
CA GLY A 85 3.07 -11.90 -3.17
C GLY A 85 2.45 -10.52 -3.06
N ILE A 86 1.14 -10.41 -2.77
CA ILE A 86 0.47 -9.13 -2.47
C ILE A 86 0.25 -9.02 -0.97
N SER A 87 0.77 -7.98 -0.32
CA SER A 87 0.49 -7.67 1.08
C SER A 87 -0.11 -6.27 1.21
N GLN A 88 -0.99 -6.09 2.19
CA GLN A 88 -1.61 -4.80 2.48
C GLN A 88 -1.32 -4.35 3.91
N VAL A 89 -0.94 -3.09 4.07
CA VAL A 89 -0.96 -2.34 5.33
C VAL A 89 -2.25 -1.52 5.32
N PRO A 90 -3.26 -1.88 6.10
CA PRO A 90 -4.53 -1.19 6.11
C PRO A 90 -4.45 0.12 6.88
N GLU A 91 -5.39 1.03 6.60
CA GLU A 91 -5.65 2.21 7.40
C GLU A 91 -5.92 1.84 8.87
N GLY A 92 -5.50 2.69 9.81
CA GLY A 92 -5.74 2.48 11.24
C GLY A 92 -4.84 1.43 11.89
N ARG A 93 -3.71 1.07 11.24
CA ARG A 93 -2.61 0.23 11.77
C ARG A 93 -3.00 -1.24 12.01
N GLN A 94 -4.17 -1.51 12.59
CA GLN A 94 -4.78 -2.81 12.86
C GLN A 94 -3.79 -3.84 13.46
N VAL A 95 -3.02 -3.41 14.49
CA VAL A 95 -2.17 -4.32 15.25
C VAL A 95 -3.00 -5.14 16.25
N PHE A 96 -2.56 -6.35 16.56
CA PHE A 96 -3.16 -7.19 17.59
C PHE A 96 -2.62 -6.74 18.95
N GLY A 97 -3.32 -5.78 19.59
CA GLY A 97 -2.88 -5.09 20.79
C GLY A 97 -2.45 -5.98 21.97
N PRO A 98 -3.17 -7.05 22.32
CA PRO A 98 -2.77 -7.98 23.38
C PRO A 98 -1.53 -8.83 23.09
N MET A 99 -1.19 -9.03 21.79
CA MET A 99 -0.03 -9.82 21.40
C MET A 99 1.25 -9.00 21.47
N SER A 100 2.39 -9.67 21.66
CA SER A 100 3.70 -9.01 21.61
C SER A 100 3.98 -8.41 20.23
N VAL A 101 4.96 -7.52 20.15
CA VAL A 101 5.48 -6.99 18.87
C VAL A 101 5.99 -8.14 18.00
N GLU A 102 6.78 -9.05 18.58
CA GLU A 102 7.33 -10.21 17.87
C GLU A 102 6.24 -11.14 17.34
N ASP A 103 5.23 -11.47 18.16
CA ASP A 103 4.10 -12.29 17.71
C ASP A 103 3.31 -11.63 16.57
N ASN A 104 3.09 -10.31 16.65
CA ASN A 104 2.47 -9.56 15.55
C ASN A 104 3.28 -9.69 14.25
N LEU A 105 4.61 -9.59 14.29
CA LEU A 105 5.46 -9.77 13.13
C LEU A 105 5.35 -11.20 12.61
N MET A 106 5.49 -12.20 13.48
CA MET A 106 5.45 -13.62 13.10
C MET A 106 4.13 -14.02 12.44
N LEU A 107 2.99 -13.44 12.83
CA LEU A 107 1.71 -13.64 12.12
C LEU A 107 1.79 -13.22 10.65
N GLY A 108 2.58 -12.19 10.30
CA GLY A 108 2.77 -11.78 8.90
C GLY A 108 3.49 -12.83 8.06
N ALA A 109 4.25 -13.71 8.68
CA ALA A 109 5.01 -14.77 8.00
C ALA A 109 4.24 -16.07 7.82
N TYR A 110 2.92 -16.13 8.06
CA TYR A 110 2.14 -17.38 8.06
C TYR A 110 2.22 -18.19 6.75
N THR A 111 2.60 -17.55 5.65
CA THR A 111 2.80 -18.20 4.34
C THR A 111 4.24 -18.67 4.11
N ARG A 112 5.18 -18.43 5.05
CA ARG A 112 6.60 -18.66 4.90
C ARG A 112 7.10 -19.76 5.83
N PRO A 113 8.14 -20.54 5.43
CA PRO A 113 8.83 -21.43 6.35
C PRO A 113 9.45 -20.67 7.53
N LEU A 114 9.53 -21.31 8.70
CA LEU A 114 10.03 -20.68 9.93
C LEU A 114 11.45 -20.09 9.76
N ALA A 115 12.34 -20.77 9.04
CA ALA A 115 13.70 -20.28 8.79
C ALA A 115 13.73 -18.98 7.93
N GLU A 116 12.76 -18.80 7.03
CA GLU A 116 12.60 -17.57 6.27
C GLU A 116 12.00 -16.47 7.14
N ALA A 117 11.00 -16.80 7.98
CA ALA A 117 10.42 -15.86 8.92
C ALA A 117 11.45 -15.28 9.88
N GLN A 118 12.38 -16.12 10.40
CA GLN A 118 13.49 -15.68 11.26
C GLN A 118 14.42 -14.69 10.55
N ARG A 119 14.78 -14.94 9.27
CA ARG A 119 15.59 -13.98 8.50
C ARG A 119 14.82 -12.68 8.21
N SER A 120 13.53 -12.78 7.96
CA SER A 120 12.70 -11.60 7.70
C SER A 120 12.57 -10.72 8.94
N ILE A 121 12.40 -11.29 10.13
CA ILE A 121 12.27 -10.51 11.37
C ILE A 121 13.54 -9.72 11.69
N GLU A 122 14.72 -10.30 11.46
CA GLU A 122 16.01 -9.62 11.60
C GLU A 122 16.09 -8.38 10.69
N ARG A 123 15.66 -8.51 9.45
CA ARG A 123 15.57 -7.39 8.50
C ARG A 123 14.61 -6.30 8.98
N ILE A 124 13.46 -6.69 9.53
CA ILE A 124 12.49 -5.73 10.08
C ILE A 124 13.07 -5.00 11.30
N TYR A 125 13.80 -5.69 12.18
CA TYR A 125 14.46 -5.08 13.32
C TYR A 125 15.58 -4.13 12.89
N ALA A 126 16.36 -4.47 11.86
CA ALA A 126 17.36 -3.56 11.29
C ALA A 126 16.71 -2.28 10.69
N MET A 127 15.52 -2.42 10.07
CA MET A 127 14.76 -1.29 9.51
C MET A 127 14.10 -0.43 10.60
N PHE A 128 13.57 -1.07 11.65
CA PHE A 128 12.86 -0.44 12.76
C PHE A 128 13.41 -0.90 14.11
N PRO A 129 14.59 -0.40 14.56
CA PRO A 129 15.25 -0.86 15.79
C PRO A 129 14.38 -0.73 17.05
N VAL A 130 13.44 0.22 17.06
CA VAL A 130 12.47 0.39 18.15
C VAL A 130 11.57 -0.82 18.36
N LEU A 131 11.28 -1.59 17.31
CA LEU A 131 10.47 -2.81 17.40
C LEU A 131 11.26 -3.93 18.08
N GLU A 132 12.56 -4.06 17.78
CA GLU A 132 13.44 -5.02 18.46
C GLU A 132 13.54 -4.74 19.96
N ALA A 133 13.82 -3.47 20.31
CA ALA A 133 13.91 -3.04 21.71
C ALA A 133 12.63 -3.29 22.51
N ARG A 134 11.51 -3.44 21.83
CA ARG A 134 10.17 -3.65 22.42
C ARG A 134 9.54 -4.99 22.05
N ARG A 135 10.32 -5.96 21.55
CA ARG A 135 9.82 -7.20 20.92
C ARG A 135 8.85 -7.99 21.79
N VAL A 136 9.06 -8.00 23.11
CA VAL A 136 8.23 -8.75 24.08
C VAL A 136 7.07 -7.92 24.65
N GLN A 137 6.97 -6.62 24.31
CA GLN A 137 5.90 -5.75 24.83
C GLN A 137 4.61 -5.98 24.06
N PRO A 138 3.43 -5.84 24.71
CA PRO A 138 2.14 -5.84 24.03
C PRO A 138 2.07 -4.71 23.00
N ALA A 139 1.68 -5.02 21.76
CA ALA A 139 1.65 -4.06 20.66
C ALA A 139 0.72 -2.87 20.92
N GLY A 140 -0.33 -3.06 21.73
CA GLY A 140 -1.25 -1.99 22.14
C GLY A 140 -0.61 -0.89 23.00
N THR A 141 0.56 -1.14 23.60
CA THR A 141 1.28 -0.15 24.42
C THR A 141 2.23 0.73 23.61
N LEU A 142 2.43 0.44 22.34
CA LEU A 142 3.26 1.22 21.43
C LEU A 142 2.63 2.57 21.10
N SER A 143 3.45 3.58 20.82
CA SER A 143 2.97 4.83 20.22
C SER A 143 2.36 4.61 18.83
N GLY A 144 1.55 5.55 18.36
CA GLY A 144 0.92 5.44 17.06
C GLY A 144 1.90 5.21 15.89
N GLY A 145 3.05 5.90 15.90
CA GLY A 145 4.08 5.69 14.87
C GLY A 145 4.75 4.32 14.98
N GLN A 146 5.02 3.84 16.19
CA GLN A 146 5.56 2.50 16.41
C GLN A 146 4.58 1.39 15.98
N GLN A 147 3.28 1.59 16.21
CA GLN A 147 2.25 0.69 15.69
C GLN A 147 2.19 0.69 14.15
N GLN A 148 2.44 1.84 13.52
CA GLN A 148 2.52 1.94 12.06
C GLN A 148 3.74 1.20 11.52
N MET A 149 4.92 1.37 12.15
CA MET A 149 6.12 0.60 11.83
C MET A 149 5.88 -0.90 11.99
N LEU A 150 5.20 -1.32 13.05
CA LEU A 150 4.83 -2.72 13.28
C LEU A 150 3.88 -3.25 12.20
N SER A 151 2.89 -2.46 11.77
CA SER A 151 1.95 -2.86 10.71
C SER A 151 2.67 -3.03 9.36
N ILE A 152 3.60 -2.12 9.03
CA ILE A 152 4.46 -2.25 7.84
C ILE A 152 5.36 -3.46 7.97
N GLY A 153 6.06 -3.62 9.10
CA GLY A 153 6.92 -4.77 9.38
C GLY A 153 6.17 -6.09 9.22
N ARG A 154 4.98 -6.20 9.78
CA ARG A 154 4.11 -7.39 9.65
C ARG A 154 3.77 -7.71 8.19
N ALA A 155 3.46 -6.71 7.37
CA ALA A 155 3.18 -6.91 5.95
C ALA A 155 4.42 -7.39 5.18
N LEU A 156 5.61 -6.89 5.54
CA LEU A 156 6.90 -7.26 4.94
C LEU A 156 7.35 -8.68 5.30
N MET A 157 6.88 -9.23 6.44
CA MET A 157 7.19 -10.61 6.83
C MET A 157 6.71 -11.65 5.80
N ALA A 158 5.68 -11.34 5.02
CA ALA A 158 5.24 -12.18 3.89
C ALA A 158 6.18 -12.14 2.68
N GLN A 159 7.23 -11.30 2.68
CA GLN A 159 8.13 -11.04 1.56
C GLN A 159 7.36 -10.69 0.27
N PRO A 160 6.56 -9.62 0.29
CA PRO A 160 5.69 -9.28 -0.83
C PRO A 160 6.49 -8.80 -2.06
N ARG A 161 5.94 -9.09 -3.25
CA ARG A 161 6.34 -8.47 -4.51
C ARG A 161 5.61 -7.13 -4.73
N LEU A 162 4.38 -7.02 -4.19
CA LEU A 162 3.56 -5.81 -4.19
C LEU A 162 3.11 -5.49 -2.77
N LEU A 163 3.48 -4.31 -2.29
CA LEU A 163 3.05 -3.76 -1.01
C LEU A 163 2.01 -2.67 -1.24
N LEU A 164 0.81 -2.86 -0.70
CA LEU A 164 -0.29 -1.90 -0.71
C LEU A 164 -0.28 -1.15 0.62
N LEU A 165 -0.16 0.18 0.59
CA LEU A 165 -0.12 1.04 1.78
C LEU A 165 -1.33 1.97 1.78
N ASP A 166 -2.19 1.88 2.80
CA ASP A 166 -3.41 2.66 2.94
C ASP A 166 -3.23 3.75 4.00
N GLU A 167 -2.98 4.98 3.55
CA GLU A 167 -2.78 6.19 4.37
C GLU A 167 -1.78 5.98 5.54
N PRO A 168 -0.55 5.52 5.26
CA PRO A 168 0.40 5.16 6.31
C PRO A 168 0.86 6.35 7.17
N SER A 169 0.69 7.58 6.70
CA SER A 169 1.08 8.79 7.43
C SER A 169 -0.03 9.35 8.33
N MET A 170 -1.27 8.84 8.21
CA MET A 170 -2.43 9.45 8.87
C MET A 170 -2.33 9.45 10.40
N GLY A 171 -2.52 10.63 11.00
CA GLY A 171 -2.52 10.81 12.46
C GLY A 171 -1.16 10.63 13.12
N LEU A 172 -0.06 10.79 12.37
CA LEU A 172 1.30 10.76 12.88
C LEU A 172 1.89 12.16 13.02
N ALA A 173 2.82 12.31 13.96
CA ALA A 173 3.63 13.51 14.08
C ALA A 173 4.56 13.68 12.86
N PRO A 174 4.89 14.91 12.43
CA PRO A 174 5.66 15.16 11.20
C PRO A 174 6.99 14.39 11.11
N GLN A 175 7.70 14.25 12.23
CA GLN A 175 8.95 13.49 12.28
C GLN A 175 8.73 12.01 11.95
N LEU A 176 7.66 11.38 12.49
CA LEU A 176 7.33 9.98 12.22
C LEU A 176 6.86 9.78 10.78
N VAL A 177 6.15 10.77 10.21
CA VAL A 177 5.80 10.76 8.77
C VAL A 177 7.06 10.68 7.93
N ALA A 178 8.08 11.51 8.21
CA ALA A 178 9.36 11.49 7.49
C ALA A 178 10.07 10.13 7.61
N GLU A 179 10.08 9.53 8.80
CA GLU A 179 10.66 8.19 9.03
C GLU A 179 9.94 7.11 8.19
N ILE A 180 8.60 7.11 8.18
CA ILE A 180 7.79 6.16 7.40
C ILE A 180 8.05 6.33 5.90
N PHE A 181 8.05 7.56 5.38
CA PHE A 181 8.34 7.80 3.96
C PHE A 181 9.76 7.42 3.58
N THR A 182 10.74 7.64 4.47
CA THR A 182 12.13 7.18 4.28
C THR A 182 12.18 5.65 4.15
N ALA A 183 11.48 4.92 5.02
CA ALA A 183 11.39 3.48 4.95
C ALA A 183 10.71 3.00 3.65
N ILE A 184 9.61 3.65 3.22
CA ILE A 184 8.90 3.33 1.97
C ILE A 184 9.82 3.51 0.77
N VAL A 185 10.56 4.62 0.69
CA VAL A 185 11.52 4.88 -0.39
C VAL A 185 12.66 3.85 -0.38
N ALA A 186 13.17 3.46 0.79
CA ALA A 186 14.20 2.43 0.90
C ALA A 186 13.70 1.08 0.37
N LEU A 187 12.47 0.68 0.72
CA LEU A 187 11.84 -0.55 0.23
C LEU A 187 11.67 -0.57 -1.29
N ALA A 188 11.26 0.56 -1.89
CA ALA A 188 11.15 0.69 -3.33
C ALA A 188 12.53 0.55 -4.02
N ARG A 189 13.57 1.16 -3.45
CA ARG A 189 14.96 1.03 -3.94
C ARG A 189 15.51 -0.41 -3.83
N GLU A 190 15.02 -1.19 -2.89
CA GLU A 190 15.33 -2.62 -2.77
C GLU A 190 14.55 -3.49 -3.76
N GLY A 191 13.70 -2.89 -4.62
CA GLY A 191 12.95 -3.56 -5.69
C GLY A 191 11.55 -4.02 -5.31
N ILE A 192 11.04 -3.66 -4.12
CA ILE A 192 9.63 -3.93 -3.77
C ILE A 192 8.75 -2.97 -4.56
N THR A 193 7.76 -3.51 -5.27
CA THR A 193 6.75 -2.69 -5.93
C THR A 193 5.76 -2.16 -4.90
N ILE A 194 5.45 -0.86 -4.95
CA ILE A 194 4.60 -0.22 -3.92
C ILE A 194 3.46 0.54 -4.59
N LEU A 195 2.24 0.30 -4.13
CA LEU A 195 1.08 1.16 -4.37
C LEU A 195 0.76 1.89 -3.06
N LEU A 196 1.11 3.17 -3.02
CA LEU A 196 0.93 4.06 -1.88
C LEU A 196 -0.34 4.88 -2.06
N VAL A 197 -1.30 4.69 -1.19
CA VAL A 197 -2.51 5.52 -1.11
C VAL A 197 -2.32 6.55 -0.01
N GLU A 198 -2.55 7.83 -0.33
CA GLU A 198 -2.39 8.94 0.61
C GLU A 198 -3.39 10.06 0.36
N GLN A 199 -3.75 10.76 1.43
CA GLN A 199 -4.48 12.02 1.35
C GLN A 199 -3.50 13.19 1.15
N ASN A 200 -2.31 13.13 1.76
CA ASN A 200 -1.28 14.13 1.55
C ASN A 200 -0.62 13.93 0.17
N ALA A 201 -1.22 14.55 -0.85
CA ALA A 201 -0.78 14.43 -2.23
C ALA A 201 0.67 14.89 -2.42
N HIS A 202 1.10 15.98 -1.73
CA HIS A 202 2.47 16.47 -1.83
C HIS A 202 3.48 15.43 -1.36
N ALA A 203 3.27 14.86 -0.17
CA ALA A 203 4.18 13.88 0.39
C ALA A 203 4.25 12.62 -0.49
N ALA A 204 3.09 12.10 -0.96
CA ALA A 204 3.05 10.91 -1.79
C ALA A 204 3.68 11.10 -3.17
N LEU A 205 3.30 12.15 -3.89
CA LEU A 205 3.79 12.42 -5.25
C LEU A 205 5.26 12.81 -5.29
N SER A 206 5.80 13.43 -4.20
CA SER A 206 7.22 13.80 -4.13
C SER A 206 8.18 12.60 -4.11
N VAL A 207 7.71 11.43 -3.68
CA VAL A 207 8.51 10.20 -3.60
C VAL A 207 8.16 9.17 -4.68
N ALA A 208 7.05 9.37 -5.41
CA ALA A 208 6.54 8.42 -6.37
C ALA A 208 7.15 8.58 -7.77
N ASP A 209 7.40 7.46 -8.45
CA ASP A 209 7.76 7.43 -9.87
C ASP A 209 6.58 7.89 -10.73
N PHE A 210 5.38 7.38 -10.41
CA PHE A 210 4.11 7.70 -11.08
C PHE A 210 3.03 7.98 -10.04
N GLY A 211 2.02 8.75 -10.46
CA GLY A 211 0.87 9.06 -9.64
C GLY A 211 -0.44 8.94 -10.41
N TYR A 212 -1.49 8.59 -9.68
CA TYR A 212 -2.88 8.62 -10.11
C TYR A 212 -3.67 9.55 -9.19
N VAL A 213 -4.57 10.34 -9.75
CA VAL A 213 -5.54 11.13 -8.99
C VAL A 213 -6.90 10.44 -9.10
N LEU A 214 -7.49 10.12 -7.96
CA LEU A 214 -8.80 9.48 -7.86
C LEU A 214 -9.84 10.48 -7.35
N GLU A 215 -10.93 10.65 -8.09
CA GLU A 215 -12.07 11.47 -7.71
C GLU A 215 -13.37 10.68 -7.91
N ILE A 216 -14.21 10.63 -6.88
CA ILE A 216 -15.53 10.00 -6.92
C ILE A 216 -15.48 8.62 -7.62
N GLY A 217 -14.53 7.77 -7.20
CA GLY A 217 -14.37 6.40 -7.73
C GLY A 217 -13.88 6.30 -9.17
N GLN A 218 -13.28 7.36 -9.74
CA GLN A 218 -12.73 7.38 -11.08
C GLN A 218 -11.30 7.92 -11.10
N THR A 219 -10.43 7.37 -11.96
CA THR A 219 -9.11 7.94 -12.23
C THR A 219 -9.27 9.13 -13.17
N VAL A 220 -8.92 10.34 -12.68
CA VAL A 220 -9.06 11.58 -13.46
C VAL A 220 -7.74 12.08 -14.04
N MET A 221 -6.61 11.71 -13.43
CA MET A 221 -5.28 12.10 -13.92
C MET A 221 -4.29 10.96 -13.67
N PHE A 222 -3.28 10.88 -14.55
CA PHE A 222 -2.14 10.00 -14.45
C PHE A 222 -0.90 10.70 -15.02
N GLY A 223 0.27 10.48 -14.39
CA GLY A 223 1.53 11.04 -14.87
C GLY A 223 2.70 10.66 -13.96
N ARG A 224 3.89 11.18 -14.28
CA ARG A 224 5.03 11.10 -13.34
C ARG A 224 4.72 11.91 -12.09
N GLY A 225 5.17 11.44 -10.92
CA GLY A 225 4.89 12.11 -9.64
C GLY A 225 5.29 13.59 -9.67
N ARG A 226 6.49 13.91 -10.17
CA ARG A 226 6.99 15.29 -10.33
C ARG A 226 6.13 16.16 -11.25
N ASP A 227 5.56 15.57 -12.32
CA ASP A 227 4.78 16.32 -13.31
C ASP A 227 3.39 16.64 -12.73
N LEU A 228 2.81 15.71 -11.97
CA LEU A 228 1.56 15.93 -11.23
C LEU A 228 1.72 16.97 -10.13
N LEU A 229 2.86 17.01 -9.43
CA LEU A 229 3.15 18.07 -8.44
C LEU A 229 3.22 19.48 -9.08
N ALA A 230 3.61 19.57 -10.34
CA ALA A 230 3.67 20.83 -11.08
C ALA A 230 2.32 21.24 -11.70
N ASP A 231 1.35 20.33 -11.82
CA ASP A 231 0.04 20.57 -12.45
C ASP A 231 -0.82 21.50 -11.56
N GLU A 232 -1.31 22.59 -12.14
CA GLU A 232 -2.10 23.60 -11.41
C GLU A 232 -3.41 23.04 -10.85
N ARG A 233 -4.04 22.07 -11.51
CA ARG A 233 -5.28 21.42 -11.02
C ARG A 233 -5.00 20.60 -9.76
N VAL A 234 -3.87 19.90 -9.72
CA VAL A 234 -3.43 19.13 -8.54
C VAL A 234 -3.09 20.08 -7.40
N LYS A 235 -2.39 21.21 -7.69
CA LYS A 235 -2.07 22.23 -6.69
C LYS A 235 -3.33 22.81 -6.05
N GLN A 236 -4.28 23.26 -6.87
CA GLN A 236 -5.53 23.86 -6.37
C GLN A 236 -6.40 22.86 -5.60
N ALA A 237 -6.53 21.62 -6.06
CA ALA A 237 -7.41 20.63 -5.45
C ALA A 237 -6.82 19.97 -4.18
N TYR A 238 -5.48 19.79 -4.13
CA TYR A 238 -4.85 18.89 -3.14
C TYR A 238 -3.65 19.48 -2.39
N LEU A 239 -3.04 20.59 -2.85
CA LEU A 239 -1.86 21.17 -2.23
C LEU A 239 -2.14 22.45 -1.44
N GLY A 240 -3.36 22.97 -1.48
CA GLY A 240 -3.78 24.17 -0.73
C GLY A 240 -3.12 25.47 -1.18
N MET A 241 -2.71 25.53 -2.45
CA MET A 241 -2.11 26.71 -3.09
C MET A 241 -3.05 27.36 -4.08
#